data_d0d1207c2dcb74bf36fad9adbd510574
#
_entry.id   d0d1207c2dcb74bf36fad9adbd510574
#
_cell.length_a   1.000
_cell.length_b   1.000
_cell.length_c   1.000
_cell.angle_alpha   90.00
_cell.angle_beta   90.00
_cell.angle_gamma   90.00
#
_symmetry.space_group_name_H-M   'P 1'
#
loop_
_entity.id
_entity.type
_entity.pdbx_description
1 polymer ?
#
loop_
_entity_poly.entity_id
_entity_poly.type
_entity_poly.pdbx_seq_one_letter_code
_entity_poly.pdbx_strand_id
1 'polypeptide(L)'
;MGKLTFVLHDESVNTYGFRMLTSGANLEEFKKNPVMLLNHDDYSLPIGRWENIRVEGGKILADAVFDEGDARAAEVKRKVENDFIRMASIGAWPPEEKSDAYDLMLPGQTLPTVTRWTVREGSVVTIGANHNALVFYDRESKQIIDLNDKGNLIRLIDHSNNPKKQLKMSVLTGVLKLQDSASEAEIVTAIQGIIANADRLEKENKTLAAAVDKMNEAKKESQKREAVSLTDAAIKDGRYDAKGRENLLNLFDKDFEGTKAMLAAIPCRANVAGQINTDKGSGVTLGDWKDKSWDELGK
;
A
#
# COMPACT_ATOMS: atom_id res chain seq x y z
N MET A 1 4.28 -29.90 5.85
CA MET A 1 4.80 -28.53 5.79
C MET A 1 4.46 -27.94 4.44
N GLY A 2 3.99 -26.70 4.39
CA GLY A 2 3.75 -25.98 3.13
C GLY A 2 5.07 -25.74 2.40
N LYS A 3 5.03 -25.72 1.06
CA LYS A 3 6.20 -25.36 0.26
C LYS A 3 6.52 -23.87 0.45
N LEU A 4 7.78 -23.54 0.66
CA LEU A 4 8.28 -22.17 0.76
C LEU A 4 8.59 -21.67 -0.65
N THR A 5 7.64 -21.01 -1.29
CA THR A 5 7.80 -20.46 -2.64
C THR A 5 8.28 -19.02 -2.57
N PHE A 6 9.33 -18.70 -3.30
CA PHE A 6 9.89 -17.36 -3.42
C PHE A 6 9.69 -16.78 -4.82
N VAL A 7 9.54 -15.47 -4.88
CA VAL A 7 9.72 -14.71 -6.11
C VAL A 7 11.21 -14.38 -6.22
N LEU A 8 11.90 -15.00 -7.18
CA LEU A 8 13.31 -14.73 -7.43
C LEU A 8 13.51 -13.47 -8.25
N HIS A 9 12.57 -13.16 -9.15
CA HIS A 9 12.58 -11.99 -10.02
C HIS A 9 11.16 -11.65 -10.46
N ASP A 10 10.89 -10.35 -10.66
CA ASP A 10 9.72 -9.84 -11.37
C ASP A 10 10.12 -8.73 -12.35
N GLU A 11 9.18 -8.26 -13.17
CA GLU A 11 9.46 -7.28 -14.23
C GLU A 11 9.32 -5.82 -13.78
N SER A 12 9.26 -5.52 -12.48
CA SER A 12 9.19 -4.14 -12.00
C SER A 12 10.51 -3.38 -12.25
N VAL A 13 10.43 -2.06 -12.25
CA VAL A 13 11.64 -1.21 -12.35
C VAL A 13 12.43 -1.35 -11.05
N ASN A 14 13.70 -1.73 -11.15
CA ASN A 14 14.60 -1.85 -10.00
C ASN A 14 15.15 -0.49 -9.55
N THR A 15 15.88 -0.48 -8.42
CA THR A 15 16.50 0.73 -7.86
C THR A 15 17.52 1.39 -8.78
N TYR A 16 18.04 0.66 -9.76
CA TYR A 16 19.00 1.18 -10.74
C TYR A 16 18.32 1.85 -11.94
N GLY A 17 17.00 1.84 -12.02
CA GLY A 17 16.22 2.52 -13.05
C GLY A 17 16.00 1.72 -14.34
N PHE A 18 16.18 0.41 -14.33
CA PHE A 18 15.86 -0.48 -15.45
C PHE A 18 14.99 -1.65 -15.03
N ARG A 19 14.39 -2.35 -15.99
CA ARG A 19 13.68 -3.62 -15.79
C ARG A 19 14.25 -4.72 -16.67
N MET A 20 13.96 -5.96 -16.31
CA MET A 20 14.34 -7.13 -17.08
C MET A 20 13.11 -7.97 -17.37
N LEU A 21 12.92 -8.34 -18.66
CA LEU A 21 11.79 -9.17 -19.05
C LEU A 21 12.02 -10.63 -18.68
N THR A 22 11.04 -11.25 -18.03
CA THR A 22 11.09 -12.68 -17.70
C THR A 22 11.02 -13.56 -18.95
N SER A 23 10.37 -13.07 -20.01
CA SER A 23 10.32 -13.74 -21.31
C SER A 23 11.70 -13.89 -21.98
N GLY A 24 12.66 -13.04 -21.60
CA GLY A 24 14.04 -13.09 -22.10
C GLY A 24 15.01 -13.77 -21.14
N ALA A 25 14.55 -14.33 -20.04
CA ALA A 25 15.39 -15.01 -19.07
C ALA A 25 15.76 -16.42 -19.56
N ASN A 26 17.05 -16.69 -19.72
CA ASN A 26 17.56 -18.03 -19.91
C ASN A 26 17.81 -18.69 -18.55
N LEU A 27 17.03 -19.73 -18.23
CA LEU A 27 17.08 -20.47 -16.98
C LEU A 27 17.79 -21.81 -17.10
N GLU A 28 18.32 -22.19 -18.27
CA GLU A 28 18.80 -23.54 -18.52
C GLU A 28 20.00 -23.92 -17.66
N GLU A 29 20.99 -23.04 -17.53
CA GLU A 29 22.16 -23.27 -16.68
C GLU A 29 21.73 -23.34 -15.20
N PHE A 30 20.88 -22.45 -14.77
CA PHE A 30 20.37 -22.41 -13.40
C PHE A 30 19.57 -23.68 -13.05
N LYS A 31 18.74 -24.17 -13.97
CA LYS A 31 18.00 -25.44 -13.76
C LYS A 31 18.87 -26.67 -13.68
N LYS A 32 20.04 -26.68 -14.33
CA LYS A 32 20.99 -27.80 -14.24
C LYS A 32 21.69 -27.83 -12.88
N ASN A 33 21.95 -26.68 -12.28
CA ASN A 33 22.57 -26.57 -10.97
C ASN A 33 21.85 -25.50 -10.16
N PRO A 34 20.66 -25.80 -9.61
CA PRO A 34 19.77 -24.82 -8.97
C PRO A 34 20.18 -24.54 -7.52
N VAL A 35 21.42 -24.12 -7.32
CA VAL A 35 21.95 -23.82 -5.98
C VAL A 35 21.21 -22.67 -5.35
N MET A 36 20.96 -22.77 -4.05
CA MET A 36 20.41 -21.71 -3.21
C MET A 36 21.52 -21.15 -2.33
N LEU A 37 21.94 -19.92 -2.63
CA LEU A 37 22.96 -19.21 -1.86
C LEU A 37 22.30 -18.31 -0.79
N LEU A 38 23.13 -17.77 0.09
CA LEU A 38 22.75 -16.73 1.05
C LEU A 38 23.49 -15.43 0.71
N ASN A 39 22.74 -14.34 0.42
CA ASN A 39 23.28 -13.02 0.12
C ASN A 39 24.31 -13.01 -1.05
N HIS A 40 24.11 -13.83 -2.08
CA HIS A 40 25.00 -13.95 -3.23
C HIS A 40 26.44 -14.38 -2.91
N ASP A 41 26.62 -15.04 -1.76
CA ASP A 41 27.93 -15.55 -1.34
C ASP A 41 28.20 -16.90 -2.03
N ASP A 42 28.93 -16.87 -3.14
CA ASP A 42 29.32 -18.03 -3.93
C ASP A 42 30.68 -18.64 -3.50
N TYR A 43 31.32 -18.08 -2.48
CA TYR A 43 32.51 -18.65 -1.85
C TYR A 43 32.16 -19.67 -0.76
N SER A 44 31.00 -19.53 -0.14
CA SER A 44 30.48 -20.48 0.84
C SER A 44 29.69 -21.59 0.19
N LEU A 45 29.55 -22.72 0.88
CA LEU A 45 28.65 -23.79 0.45
C LEU A 45 27.20 -23.29 0.37
N PRO A 46 26.41 -23.78 -0.61
CA PRO A 46 25.00 -23.39 -0.71
C PRO A 46 24.22 -23.80 0.54
N ILE A 47 23.21 -23.04 0.88
CA ILE A 47 22.30 -23.35 2.00
C ILE A 47 21.16 -24.31 1.60
N GLY A 48 21.13 -24.73 0.33
CA GLY A 48 20.12 -25.62 -0.21
C GLY A 48 20.04 -25.54 -1.72
N ARG A 49 18.87 -25.87 -2.25
CA ARG A 49 18.60 -25.82 -3.69
C ARG A 49 17.20 -25.26 -3.96
N TRP A 50 17.03 -24.78 -5.18
CA TRP A 50 15.73 -24.36 -5.71
C TRP A 50 15.07 -25.50 -6.48
N GLU A 51 13.78 -25.71 -6.28
CA GLU A 51 12.96 -26.66 -7.03
C GLU A 51 11.80 -25.95 -7.72
N ASN A 52 11.17 -26.60 -8.69
CA ASN A 52 10.00 -26.08 -9.40
C ASN A 52 10.21 -24.66 -9.98
N ILE A 53 11.41 -24.40 -10.52
CA ILE A 53 11.74 -23.12 -11.15
C ILE A 53 10.83 -22.89 -12.36
N ARG A 54 10.00 -21.86 -12.32
CA ARG A 54 8.99 -21.56 -13.34
C ARG A 54 8.82 -20.07 -13.57
N VAL A 55 8.35 -19.71 -14.75
CA VAL A 55 7.93 -18.36 -15.08
C VAL A 55 6.40 -18.33 -15.08
N GLU A 56 5.83 -17.45 -14.28
CA GLU A 56 4.39 -17.31 -14.12
C GLU A 56 4.02 -15.85 -13.83
N GLY A 57 3.12 -15.28 -14.62
CA GLY A 57 2.63 -13.91 -14.42
C GLY A 57 3.72 -12.83 -14.41
N GLY A 58 4.74 -12.93 -15.29
CA GLY A 58 5.86 -11.99 -15.32
C GLY A 58 6.81 -12.10 -14.13
N LYS A 59 6.83 -13.28 -13.47
CA LYS A 59 7.71 -13.56 -12.32
C LYS A 59 8.47 -14.86 -12.54
N ILE A 60 9.67 -14.94 -11.99
CA ILE A 60 10.41 -16.18 -11.84
C ILE A 60 10.18 -16.66 -10.41
N LEU A 61 9.53 -17.80 -10.27
CA LEU A 61 9.19 -18.43 -9.01
C LEU A 61 10.00 -19.70 -8.81
N ALA A 62 10.37 -20.00 -7.57
CA ALA A 62 10.98 -21.27 -7.20
C ALA A 62 10.62 -21.67 -5.77
N ASP A 63 10.64 -22.97 -5.49
CA ASP A 63 10.41 -23.53 -4.17
C ASP A 63 11.77 -23.76 -3.48
N ALA A 64 11.94 -23.26 -2.26
CA ALA A 64 13.17 -23.41 -1.48
C ALA A 64 13.21 -24.77 -0.78
N VAL A 65 14.31 -25.50 -0.97
CA VAL A 65 14.65 -26.73 -0.24
C VAL A 65 15.96 -26.49 0.49
N PHE A 66 15.89 -26.30 1.81
CA PHE A 66 17.04 -26.05 2.65
C PHE A 66 17.78 -27.35 2.99
N ASP A 67 19.10 -27.27 3.13
CA ASP A 67 19.92 -28.37 3.66
C ASP A 67 19.80 -28.41 5.20
N GLU A 68 18.91 -29.24 5.70
CA GLU A 68 18.68 -29.35 7.13
C GLU A 68 19.85 -30.01 7.90
N GLY A 69 20.79 -30.63 7.20
CA GLY A 69 22.03 -31.14 7.79
C GLY A 69 23.07 -30.06 8.07
N ASP A 70 22.96 -28.91 7.44
CA ASP A 70 23.81 -27.73 7.69
C ASP A 70 23.16 -26.81 8.72
N ALA A 71 23.85 -26.57 9.84
CA ALA A 71 23.35 -25.70 10.92
C ALA A 71 23.03 -24.27 10.45
N ARG A 72 23.81 -23.71 9.49
CA ARG A 72 23.59 -22.39 8.90
C ARG A 72 22.30 -22.39 8.06
N ALA A 73 22.10 -23.39 7.24
CA ALA A 73 20.92 -23.52 6.40
C ALA A 73 19.65 -23.74 7.25
N ALA A 74 19.74 -24.55 8.32
CA ALA A 74 18.64 -24.77 9.26
C ALA A 74 18.25 -23.46 10.00
N GLU A 75 19.23 -22.62 10.36
CA GLU A 75 18.95 -21.32 10.97
C GLU A 75 18.24 -20.38 9.99
N VAL A 76 18.73 -20.30 8.74
CA VAL A 76 18.09 -19.49 7.68
C VAL A 76 16.66 -19.96 7.44
N LYS A 77 16.45 -21.29 7.30
CA LYS A 77 15.11 -21.88 7.16
C LYS A 77 14.18 -21.43 8.28
N ARG A 78 14.61 -21.54 9.53
CA ARG A 78 13.82 -21.11 10.70
C ARG A 78 13.45 -19.62 10.62
N LYS A 79 14.38 -18.77 10.16
CA LYS A 79 14.12 -17.32 9.99
C LYS A 79 13.11 -17.06 8.85
N VAL A 80 13.16 -17.83 7.78
CA VAL A 80 12.20 -17.76 6.67
C VAL A 80 10.81 -18.22 7.13
N GLU A 81 10.72 -19.36 7.81
CA GLU A 81 9.44 -19.90 8.31
C GLU A 81 8.77 -18.99 9.34
N ASN A 82 9.54 -18.18 10.06
CA ASN A 82 9.05 -17.21 11.02
C ASN A 82 8.99 -15.76 10.47
N ASP A 83 9.05 -15.61 9.16
CA ASP A 83 8.91 -14.31 8.47
C ASP A 83 10.01 -13.26 8.76
N PHE A 84 11.14 -13.64 9.36
CA PHE A 84 12.28 -12.74 9.55
C PHE A 84 13.07 -12.50 8.28
N ILE A 85 13.05 -13.46 7.33
CA ILE A 85 13.64 -13.34 5.99
C ILE A 85 12.53 -13.69 4.99
N ARG A 86 12.24 -12.78 4.08
CA ARG A 86 11.11 -12.90 3.13
C ARG A 86 11.52 -12.74 1.68
N MET A 87 12.77 -12.39 1.43
CA MET A 87 13.21 -11.97 0.10
C MET A 87 14.20 -12.95 -0.49
N ALA A 88 14.09 -13.09 -1.81
CA ALA A 88 15.09 -13.73 -2.62
C ALA A 88 15.58 -12.77 -3.71
N SER A 89 16.70 -13.10 -4.30
CA SER A 89 17.36 -12.30 -5.32
C SER A 89 17.94 -13.23 -6.37
N ILE A 90 18.12 -12.72 -7.57
CA ILE A 90 18.72 -13.46 -8.67
C ILE A 90 20.08 -12.88 -9.00
N GLY A 91 21.05 -13.76 -9.22
CA GLY A 91 22.33 -13.42 -9.83
C GLY A 91 22.31 -13.78 -11.32
N ALA A 92 22.75 -12.86 -12.16
CA ALA A 92 22.74 -13.03 -13.60
C ALA A 92 24.10 -12.69 -14.22
N TRP A 93 24.32 -13.20 -15.43
CA TRP A 93 25.38 -12.72 -16.29
C TRP A 93 25.00 -11.37 -16.89
N PRO A 94 25.99 -10.58 -17.40
CA PRO A 94 25.69 -9.32 -18.05
C PRO A 94 24.64 -9.48 -19.15
N PRO A 95 23.72 -8.49 -19.30
CA PRO A 95 22.67 -8.56 -20.30
C PRO A 95 23.17 -8.81 -21.71
N GLU A 96 22.50 -9.69 -22.42
CA GLU A 96 22.82 -10.05 -23.81
C GLU A 96 22.14 -9.11 -24.79
N GLU A 97 20.88 -8.74 -24.51
CA GLU A 97 20.10 -7.80 -25.32
C GLU A 97 19.35 -6.81 -24.44
N LYS A 98 19.20 -5.62 -24.97
CA LYS A 98 18.53 -4.49 -24.32
C LYS A 98 17.75 -3.72 -25.37
N SER A 99 16.69 -3.02 -24.95
CA SER A 99 15.87 -2.19 -25.82
C SER A 99 15.48 -0.90 -25.12
N ASP A 100 15.60 0.20 -25.81
CA ASP A 100 15.10 1.53 -25.45
C ASP A 100 13.72 1.83 -26.05
N ALA A 101 13.04 0.81 -26.60
CA ALA A 101 11.73 0.94 -27.18
C ALA A 101 10.72 1.39 -26.11
N TYR A 102 10.00 2.47 -26.38
CA TYR A 102 9.09 3.11 -25.43
C TYR A 102 7.98 2.19 -24.92
N ASP A 103 7.48 1.32 -25.79
CA ASP A 103 6.44 0.32 -25.46
C ASP A 103 6.91 -0.75 -24.46
N LEU A 104 8.22 -0.91 -24.31
CA LEU A 104 8.82 -1.81 -23.32
C LEU A 104 9.18 -1.11 -22.00
N MET A 105 9.10 0.20 -21.92
CA MET A 105 9.46 0.96 -20.72
C MET A 105 8.25 1.15 -19.80
N LEU A 106 8.51 1.12 -18.51
CA LEU A 106 7.52 1.40 -17.47
C LEU A 106 7.71 2.82 -16.90
N PRO A 107 6.65 3.44 -16.33
CA PRO A 107 6.78 4.70 -15.61
C PRO A 107 7.86 4.65 -14.54
N GLY A 108 8.73 5.67 -14.51
CA GLY A 108 9.87 5.75 -13.58
C GLY A 108 11.13 5.01 -14.05
N GLN A 109 11.09 4.33 -15.19
CA GLN A 109 12.27 3.72 -15.78
C GLN A 109 13.12 4.78 -16.48
N THR A 110 14.43 4.77 -16.21
CA THR A 110 15.39 5.77 -16.75
C THR A 110 16.43 5.15 -17.68
N LEU A 111 16.54 3.82 -17.67
CA LEU A 111 17.50 3.06 -18.49
C LEU A 111 16.77 2.04 -19.37
N PRO A 112 17.38 1.53 -20.45
CA PRO A 112 16.80 0.53 -21.35
C PRO A 112 16.25 -0.69 -20.63
N THR A 113 15.25 -1.33 -21.23
CA THR A 113 14.73 -2.63 -20.80
C THR A 113 15.66 -3.74 -21.23
N VAL A 114 16.07 -4.60 -20.31
CA VAL A 114 16.82 -5.82 -20.63
C VAL A 114 15.86 -6.85 -21.20
N THR A 115 16.11 -7.27 -22.43
CA THR A 115 15.21 -8.16 -23.20
C THR A 115 15.74 -9.59 -23.31
N ARG A 116 17.05 -9.81 -23.10
CA ARG A 116 17.65 -11.16 -23.03
C ARG A 116 18.81 -11.20 -22.03
N TRP A 117 18.79 -12.18 -21.17
CA TRP A 117 19.74 -12.35 -20.09
C TRP A 117 19.75 -13.79 -19.56
N THR A 118 20.83 -14.21 -18.93
CA THR A 118 21.01 -15.57 -18.42
C THR A 118 21.15 -15.54 -16.89
N VAL A 119 20.35 -16.35 -16.22
CA VAL A 119 20.41 -16.54 -14.77
C VAL A 119 21.61 -17.41 -14.41
N ARG A 120 22.38 -16.98 -13.42
CA ARG A 120 23.52 -17.71 -12.86
C ARG A 120 23.15 -18.45 -11.57
N GLU A 121 22.48 -17.80 -10.63
CA GLU A 121 22.10 -18.37 -9.33
C GLU A 121 20.87 -17.68 -8.74
N GLY A 122 20.33 -18.25 -7.66
CA GLY A 122 19.29 -17.65 -6.84
C GLY A 122 19.70 -17.69 -5.37
N SER A 123 19.49 -16.57 -4.68
CA SER A 123 19.88 -16.40 -3.28
C SER A 123 18.71 -16.04 -2.40
N VAL A 124 18.66 -16.57 -1.18
CA VAL A 124 17.91 -15.95 -0.09
C VAL A 124 18.71 -14.74 0.38
N VAL A 125 18.07 -13.58 0.50
CA VAL A 125 18.73 -12.33 0.89
C VAL A 125 18.07 -11.69 2.11
N THR A 126 18.89 -11.13 2.99
CA THR A 126 18.41 -10.43 4.20
C THR A 126 17.83 -9.06 3.87
N ILE A 127 18.41 -8.40 2.87
CA ILE A 127 17.96 -7.10 2.35
C ILE A 127 17.97 -7.20 0.84
N GLY A 128 16.80 -7.13 0.22
CA GLY A 128 16.68 -7.01 -1.23
C GLY A 128 16.70 -5.53 -1.62
N ALA A 129 17.39 -5.20 -2.70
CA ALA A 129 17.31 -3.88 -3.31
C ALA A 129 15.96 -3.74 -4.05
N ASN A 130 14.86 -3.54 -3.32
CA ASN A 130 13.47 -3.69 -3.75
C ASN A 130 13.03 -5.15 -3.99
N HIS A 131 11.77 -5.33 -4.44
CA HIS A 131 11.23 -6.64 -4.82
C HIS A 131 12.02 -7.30 -5.98
N ASN A 132 12.92 -6.56 -6.63
CA ASN A 132 13.85 -7.00 -7.69
C ASN A 132 15.30 -6.88 -7.24
N ALA A 133 15.66 -7.61 -6.20
CA ALA A 133 17.06 -7.78 -5.87
C ALA A 133 17.77 -8.49 -7.05
N LEU A 134 18.83 -7.88 -7.55
CA LEU A 134 19.58 -8.36 -8.70
C LEU A 134 21.05 -8.02 -8.53
N VAL A 135 21.91 -8.98 -8.84
CA VAL A 135 23.33 -8.74 -9.06
C VAL A 135 23.75 -9.27 -10.44
N PHE A 136 24.70 -8.61 -11.06
CA PHE A 136 25.40 -9.13 -12.24
C PHE A 136 26.78 -9.61 -11.85
N TYR A 137 27.20 -10.71 -12.48
CA TYR A 137 28.54 -11.24 -12.33
C TYR A 137 29.35 -10.97 -13.59
N ASP A 138 30.59 -10.54 -13.43
CA ASP A 138 31.52 -10.45 -14.54
C ASP A 138 31.87 -11.86 -15.06
N ARG A 139 31.86 -12.06 -16.40
CA ARG A 139 32.07 -13.37 -16.99
C ARG A 139 33.50 -13.92 -16.82
N GLU A 140 34.48 -13.05 -16.70
CA GLU A 140 35.90 -13.42 -16.58
C GLU A 140 36.28 -13.59 -15.12
N SER A 141 36.12 -12.57 -14.30
CA SER A 141 36.50 -12.58 -12.89
C SER A 141 35.55 -13.36 -11.99
N LYS A 142 34.32 -13.64 -12.44
CA LYS A 142 33.20 -14.24 -11.66
C LYS A 142 32.77 -13.41 -10.46
N GLN A 143 33.26 -12.17 -10.34
CA GLN A 143 32.96 -11.25 -9.24
C GLN A 143 31.63 -10.53 -9.50
N ILE A 144 30.96 -10.11 -8.42
CA ILE A 144 29.79 -9.24 -8.49
C ILE A 144 30.21 -7.87 -9.02
N ILE A 145 29.49 -7.38 -10.02
CA ILE A 145 29.68 -6.04 -10.59
C ILE A 145 28.94 -5.03 -9.71
N ASP A 146 29.64 -4.04 -9.18
CA ASP A 146 29.01 -2.96 -8.43
C ASP A 146 28.17 -2.07 -9.37
N LEU A 147 26.85 -2.19 -9.25
CA LEU A 147 25.88 -1.40 -10.02
C LEU A 147 25.63 0.00 -9.43
N ASN A 148 26.15 0.31 -8.24
CA ASN A 148 26.13 1.67 -7.71
C ASN A 148 27.18 2.55 -8.40
N ASP A 149 28.21 1.94 -8.99
CA ASP A 149 29.11 2.63 -9.91
C ASP A 149 28.38 2.91 -11.23
N LYS A 150 28.09 4.19 -11.48
CA LYS A 150 27.42 4.65 -12.69
C LYS A 150 28.13 4.25 -13.97
N GLY A 151 29.47 4.19 -13.96
CA GLY A 151 30.26 3.73 -15.10
C GLY A 151 29.97 2.26 -15.45
N ASN A 152 29.92 1.38 -14.46
CA ASN A 152 29.57 -0.02 -14.63
C ASN A 152 28.12 -0.18 -15.09
N LEU A 153 27.19 0.54 -14.47
CA LEU A 153 25.78 0.51 -14.82
C LEU A 153 25.55 0.94 -16.27
N ILE A 154 26.12 2.08 -16.69
CA ILE A 154 26.03 2.58 -18.06
C ILE A 154 26.61 1.54 -19.03
N ARG A 155 27.80 1.02 -18.76
CA ARG A 155 28.45 0.02 -19.63
C ARG A 155 27.59 -1.23 -19.84
N LEU A 156 26.89 -1.67 -18.80
CA LEU A 156 26.04 -2.86 -18.85
C LEU A 156 24.68 -2.62 -19.49
N ILE A 157 24.07 -1.49 -19.21
CA ILE A 157 22.65 -1.24 -19.53
C ILE A 157 22.47 -0.20 -20.63
N ASP A 158 23.37 0.80 -20.74
CA ASP A 158 23.24 1.84 -21.78
C ASP A 158 23.67 1.33 -23.15
N HIS A 159 22.96 1.77 -24.17
CA HIS A 159 23.20 1.44 -25.58
C HIS A 159 24.08 2.46 -26.31
N SER A 160 24.85 3.29 -25.61
CA SER A 160 25.62 4.38 -26.21
C SER A 160 26.60 3.96 -27.34
N ASN A 161 26.74 2.67 -27.61
CA ASN A 161 27.48 2.12 -28.77
C ASN A 161 26.60 1.75 -29.98
N ASN A 162 25.27 1.94 -29.91
CA ASN A 162 24.46 1.78 -31.10
C ASN A 162 24.35 3.15 -31.81
N PRO A 163 24.61 3.24 -33.14
CA PRO A 163 24.48 4.51 -33.85
C PRO A 163 23.07 5.04 -33.57
N LYS A 164 23.02 6.20 -32.95
CA LYS A 164 21.84 6.96 -32.55
C LYS A 164 20.58 6.47 -33.28
N LYS A 165 19.74 5.65 -32.64
CA LYS A 165 18.35 5.58 -33.02
C LYS A 165 17.81 6.97 -32.71
N GLN A 166 17.89 7.87 -33.70
CA GLN A 166 17.17 9.12 -33.64
C GLN A 166 15.73 8.75 -33.31
N LEU A 167 15.26 9.25 -32.16
CA LEU A 167 13.83 9.19 -31.84
C LEU A 167 13.13 9.71 -33.09
N LYS A 168 12.39 8.85 -33.81
CA LYS A 168 11.74 9.31 -35.03
C LYS A 168 10.82 10.45 -34.62
N MET A 169 11.03 11.62 -35.21
CA MET A 169 10.25 12.84 -34.93
C MET A 169 8.75 12.54 -34.96
N SER A 170 8.31 11.63 -35.85
CA SER A 170 6.94 11.13 -35.92
C SER A 170 6.41 10.44 -34.67
N VAL A 171 7.27 9.88 -33.80
CA VAL A 171 6.83 9.31 -32.53
C VAL A 171 6.54 10.42 -31.52
N LEU A 172 7.40 11.45 -31.47
CA LEU A 172 7.19 12.61 -30.60
C LEU A 172 5.96 13.41 -31.02
N THR A 173 5.78 13.68 -32.33
CA THR A 173 4.61 14.38 -32.83
C THR A 173 3.33 13.63 -32.54
N GLY A 174 3.32 12.31 -32.68
CA GLY A 174 2.16 11.46 -32.35
C GLY A 174 1.79 11.52 -30.85
N VAL A 175 2.77 11.42 -29.94
CA VAL A 175 2.52 11.51 -28.49
C VAL A 175 2.02 12.89 -28.09
N LEU A 176 2.59 13.95 -28.67
CA LEU A 176 2.21 15.34 -28.42
C LEU A 176 0.96 15.79 -29.20
N LYS A 177 0.38 14.92 -30.02
CA LYS A 177 -0.76 15.22 -30.91
C LYS A 177 -0.49 16.41 -31.85
N LEU A 178 0.76 16.53 -32.29
CA LEU A 178 1.19 17.50 -33.30
C LEU A 178 1.14 16.87 -34.70
N GLN A 179 1.22 17.69 -35.72
CA GLN A 179 1.35 17.20 -37.10
C GLN A 179 2.74 16.60 -37.32
N ASP A 180 2.85 15.61 -38.22
CA ASP A 180 4.14 14.94 -38.51
C ASP A 180 5.21 15.89 -39.07
N SER A 181 4.79 17.06 -39.57
CA SER A 181 5.65 18.14 -40.06
C SER A 181 6.07 19.16 -39.02
N ALA A 182 5.70 18.93 -37.72
CA ALA A 182 6.00 19.89 -36.67
C ALA A 182 7.52 20.08 -36.51
N SER A 183 7.95 21.33 -36.33
CA SER A 183 9.33 21.70 -36.09
C SER A 183 9.78 21.35 -34.67
N GLU A 184 11.11 21.26 -34.44
CA GLU A 184 11.67 21.08 -33.08
C GLU A 184 11.17 22.15 -32.11
N ALA A 185 11.02 23.40 -32.57
CA ALA A 185 10.55 24.50 -31.73
C ALA A 185 9.09 24.28 -31.25
N GLU A 186 8.22 23.77 -32.14
CA GLU A 186 6.83 23.45 -31.80
C GLU A 186 6.76 22.27 -30.80
N ILE A 187 7.61 21.27 -30.97
CA ILE A 187 7.72 20.14 -30.03
C ILE A 187 8.19 20.62 -28.65
N VAL A 188 9.25 21.45 -28.60
CA VAL A 188 9.76 22.03 -27.34
C VAL A 188 8.67 22.87 -26.67
N THR A 189 7.94 23.67 -27.41
CA THR A 189 6.83 24.49 -26.89
C THR A 189 5.71 23.61 -26.32
N ALA A 190 5.35 22.53 -27.00
CA ALA A 190 4.34 21.58 -26.51
C ALA A 190 4.79 20.89 -25.20
N ILE A 191 6.05 20.45 -25.12
CA ILE A 191 6.63 19.86 -23.91
C ILE A 191 6.63 20.87 -22.74
N GLN A 192 7.05 22.11 -22.98
CA GLN A 192 7.03 23.17 -21.98
C GLN A 192 5.60 23.45 -21.49
N GLY A 193 4.62 23.43 -22.39
CA GLY A 193 3.20 23.54 -22.04
C GLY A 193 2.72 22.39 -21.15
N ILE A 194 3.13 21.16 -21.40
CA ILE A 194 2.81 20.01 -20.56
C ILE A 194 3.43 20.15 -19.18
N ILE A 195 4.71 20.55 -19.09
CA ILE A 195 5.40 20.76 -17.83
C ILE A 195 4.71 21.85 -17.00
N ALA A 196 4.41 23.00 -17.64
CA ALA A 196 3.71 24.09 -16.94
C ALA A 196 2.30 23.68 -16.45
N ASN A 197 1.57 22.87 -17.22
CA ASN A 197 0.30 22.31 -16.80
C ASN A 197 0.44 21.31 -15.65
N ALA A 198 1.47 20.47 -15.65
CA ALA A 198 1.75 19.56 -14.56
C ALA A 198 2.03 20.30 -13.25
N ASP A 199 2.87 21.34 -13.28
CA ASP A 199 3.18 22.19 -12.13
C ASP A 199 1.93 22.92 -11.60
N ARG A 200 1.07 23.39 -12.51
CA ARG A 200 -0.21 24.02 -12.13
C ARG A 200 -1.14 23.02 -11.44
N LEU A 201 -1.30 21.84 -12.02
CA LEU A 201 -2.15 20.79 -11.45
C LEU A 201 -1.63 20.30 -10.11
N GLU A 202 -0.31 20.22 -9.91
CA GLU A 202 0.27 19.87 -8.63
C GLU A 202 -0.07 20.91 -7.55
N LYS A 203 0.02 22.20 -7.88
CA LYS A 203 -0.37 23.29 -6.96
C LYS A 203 -1.86 23.25 -6.65
N GLU A 204 -2.71 23.04 -7.67
CA GLU A 204 -4.16 22.91 -7.49
C GLU A 204 -4.49 21.71 -6.59
N ASN A 205 -3.87 20.57 -6.81
CA ASN A 205 -4.06 19.38 -5.99
C ASN A 205 -3.66 19.62 -4.51
N LYS A 206 -2.53 20.30 -4.27
CA LYS A 206 -2.14 20.69 -2.89
C LYS A 206 -3.16 21.61 -2.25
N THR A 207 -3.70 22.57 -3.01
CA THR A 207 -4.72 23.50 -2.50
C THR A 207 -6.03 22.77 -2.20
N LEU A 208 -6.46 21.88 -3.11
CA LEU A 208 -7.67 21.07 -2.90
C LEU A 208 -7.52 20.11 -1.72
N ALA A 209 -6.38 19.47 -1.55
CA ALA A 209 -6.11 18.62 -0.40
C ALA A 209 -6.24 19.40 0.92
N ALA A 210 -5.63 20.58 1.00
CA ALA A 210 -5.73 21.45 2.17
C ALA A 210 -7.17 21.94 2.42
N ALA A 211 -7.96 22.18 1.37
CA ALA A 211 -9.36 22.56 1.49
C ALA A 211 -10.22 21.39 1.99
N VAL A 212 -9.97 20.16 1.51
CA VAL A 212 -10.65 18.94 1.98
C VAL A 212 -10.34 18.69 3.46
N ASP A 213 -9.09 18.85 3.88
CA ASP A 213 -8.71 18.69 5.30
C ASP A 213 -9.45 19.68 6.19
N LYS A 214 -9.50 20.96 5.80
CA LYS A 214 -10.27 21.99 6.53
C LYS A 214 -11.76 21.68 6.59
N MET A 215 -12.34 21.20 5.49
CA MET A 215 -13.76 20.78 5.48
C MET A 215 -14.01 19.60 6.43
N ASN A 216 -13.11 18.63 6.45
CA ASN A 216 -13.22 17.47 7.33
C ASN A 216 -13.10 17.88 8.81
N GLU A 217 -12.18 18.78 9.14
CA GLU A 217 -12.06 19.35 10.49
C GLU A 217 -13.31 20.12 10.89
N ALA A 218 -13.81 21.00 10.03
CA ALA A 218 -15.03 21.76 10.28
C ALA A 218 -16.25 20.85 10.46
N LYS A 219 -16.36 19.78 9.66
CA LYS A 219 -17.39 18.75 9.80
C LYS A 219 -17.30 18.04 11.15
N LYS A 220 -16.11 17.60 11.55
CA LYS A 220 -15.89 16.97 12.86
C LYS A 220 -16.27 17.91 14.03
N GLU A 221 -15.87 19.16 13.96
CA GLU A 221 -16.25 20.14 14.98
C GLU A 221 -17.76 20.38 15.02
N SER A 222 -18.41 20.49 13.86
CA SER A 222 -19.87 20.60 13.77
C SER A 222 -20.58 19.40 14.39
N GLN A 223 -20.12 18.19 14.05
CA GLN A 223 -20.66 16.95 14.61
C GLN A 223 -20.46 16.88 16.13
N LYS A 224 -19.30 17.29 16.65
CA LYS A 224 -19.07 17.35 18.10
C LYS A 224 -20.02 18.32 18.81
N ARG A 225 -20.24 19.52 18.27
CA ARG A 225 -21.20 20.49 18.82
C ARG A 225 -22.62 19.93 18.78
N GLU A 226 -23.01 19.31 17.68
CA GLU A 226 -24.33 18.70 17.54
C GLU A 226 -24.49 17.52 18.52
N ALA A 227 -23.48 16.66 18.67
CA ALA A 227 -23.47 15.56 19.64
C ALA A 227 -23.69 16.05 21.09
N VAL A 228 -22.99 17.11 21.48
CA VAL A 228 -23.17 17.74 22.81
C VAL A 228 -24.60 18.23 22.97
N SER A 229 -25.10 18.97 21.98
CA SER A 229 -26.47 19.52 22.01
C SER A 229 -27.54 18.43 22.11
N LEU A 230 -27.40 17.35 21.30
CA LEU A 230 -28.33 16.23 21.32
C LEU A 230 -28.25 15.45 22.65
N THR A 231 -27.04 15.26 23.17
CA THR A 231 -26.83 14.63 24.47
C THR A 231 -27.48 15.41 25.60
N ASP A 232 -27.25 16.72 25.69
CA ASP A 232 -27.80 17.58 26.72
C ASP A 232 -29.34 17.67 26.61
N ALA A 233 -29.87 17.72 25.37
CA ALA A 233 -31.31 17.66 25.15
C ALA A 233 -31.89 16.32 25.61
N ALA A 234 -31.26 15.18 25.29
CA ALA A 234 -31.75 13.88 25.70
C ALA A 234 -31.75 13.68 27.22
N ILE A 235 -30.78 14.25 27.92
CA ILE A 235 -30.71 14.23 29.38
C ILE A 235 -31.85 15.11 29.95
N LYS A 236 -32.03 16.29 29.38
CA LYS A 236 -33.10 17.20 29.81
C LYS A 236 -34.51 16.61 29.62
N ASP A 237 -34.71 15.90 28.51
CA ASP A 237 -35.99 15.24 28.19
C ASP A 237 -36.18 13.91 28.93
N GLY A 238 -35.19 13.49 29.76
CA GLY A 238 -35.22 12.23 30.49
C GLY A 238 -35.05 10.97 29.62
N ARG A 239 -34.63 11.14 28.38
CA ARG A 239 -34.37 10.01 27.47
C ARG A 239 -33.06 9.29 27.81
N TYR A 240 -32.11 9.99 28.45
CA TYR A 240 -30.81 9.45 28.85
C TYR A 240 -30.43 9.90 30.25
N ASP A 241 -29.62 9.07 30.95
CA ASP A 241 -29.17 9.42 32.32
C ASP A 241 -27.96 10.35 32.25
N ALA A 242 -27.95 11.36 33.12
CA ALA A 242 -26.85 12.31 33.24
C ALA A 242 -25.50 11.67 33.58
N LYS A 243 -25.51 10.54 34.32
CA LYS A 243 -24.30 9.77 34.63
C LYS A 243 -23.68 9.07 33.40
N GLY A 244 -24.48 8.84 32.35
CA GLY A 244 -24.03 8.25 31.11
C GLY A 244 -23.58 9.23 30.04
N ARG A 245 -23.52 10.55 30.33
CA ARG A 245 -23.21 11.60 29.37
C ARG A 245 -21.91 11.34 28.56
N GLU A 246 -20.84 10.97 29.23
CA GLU A 246 -19.55 10.67 28.59
C GLU A 246 -19.65 9.44 27.64
N ASN A 247 -20.34 8.42 28.06
CA ASN A 247 -20.54 7.22 27.25
C ASN A 247 -21.33 7.54 25.97
N LEU A 248 -22.34 8.40 26.06
CA LEU A 248 -23.11 8.82 24.89
C LEU A 248 -22.29 9.67 23.93
N LEU A 249 -21.45 10.57 24.42
CA LEU A 249 -20.52 11.34 23.58
C LEU A 249 -19.48 10.43 22.90
N ASN A 250 -18.97 9.41 23.61
CA ASN A 250 -18.07 8.42 23.02
C ASN A 250 -18.75 7.54 21.94
N LEU A 251 -20.05 7.30 22.02
CA LEU A 251 -20.81 6.64 20.98
C LEU A 251 -20.96 7.54 19.75
N PHE A 252 -21.24 8.83 19.95
CA PHE A 252 -21.25 9.81 18.85
C PHE A 252 -19.90 9.93 18.13
N ASP A 253 -18.80 9.85 18.87
CA ASP A 253 -17.44 9.86 18.25
C ASP A 253 -17.18 8.62 17.39
N LYS A 254 -17.77 7.47 17.73
CA LYS A 254 -17.61 6.21 16.97
C LYS A 254 -18.55 6.12 15.78
N ASP A 255 -19.82 6.47 15.98
CA ASP A 255 -20.88 6.43 14.97
C ASP A 255 -21.88 7.54 15.22
N PHE A 256 -21.69 8.65 14.55
CA PHE A 256 -22.52 9.83 14.73
C PHE A 256 -23.96 9.60 14.27
N GLU A 257 -24.16 9.07 13.07
CA GLU A 257 -25.51 8.90 12.50
C GLU A 257 -26.29 7.78 13.20
N GLY A 258 -25.66 6.65 13.50
CA GLY A 258 -26.28 5.57 14.23
C GLY A 258 -26.68 5.97 15.65
N THR A 259 -25.82 6.72 16.36
CA THR A 259 -26.11 7.21 17.69
C THR A 259 -27.24 8.23 17.69
N LYS A 260 -27.26 9.14 16.71
CA LYS A 260 -28.35 10.12 16.51
C LYS A 260 -29.70 9.41 16.26
N ALA A 261 -29.71 8.41 15.38
CA ALA A 261 -30.93 7.61 15.10
C ALA A 261 -31.39 6.83 16.34
N MET A 262 -30.46 6.19 17.07
CA MET A 262 -30.76 5.50 18.32
C MET A 262 -31.40 6.45 19.34
N LEU A 263 -30.81 7.63 19.51
CA LEU A 263 -31.30 8.62 20.48
C LEU A 263 -32.70 9.16 20.11
N ALA A 264 -32.97 9.31 18.82
CA ALA A 264 -34.27 9.75 18.32
C ALA A 264 -35.37 8.71 18.54
N ALA A 265 -35.00 7.41 18.56
CA ALA A 265 -35.95 6.30 18.79
C ALA A 265 -36.36 6.13 20.28
N ILE A 266 -35.60 6.72 21.23
CA ILE A 266 -35.92 6.66 22.65
C ILE A 266 -37.06 7.66 22.96
N PRO A 267 -38.22 7.21 23.48
CA PRO A 267 -39.30 8.12 23.81
C PRO A 267 -38.93 9.02 24.98
N CYS A 268 -39.37 10.31 24.93
CA CYS A 268 -39.23 11.20 26.04
C CYS A 268 -40.01 10.67 27.26
N ARG A 269 -39.41 10.72 28.44
CA ARG A 269 -40.14 10.42 29.67
C ARG A 269 -41.22 11.48 29.84
N ALA A 270 -42.48 11.07 29.97
CA ALA A 270 -43.55 11.95 30.29
C ALA A 270 -43.22 12.69 31.59
N ASN A 271 -43.31 14.01 31.58
CA ASN A 271 -43.13 14.80 32.80
C ASN A 271 -44.38 14.60 33.68
N VAL A 272 -44.33 13.54 34.49
CA VAL A 272 -45.42 13.18 35.40
C VAL A 272 -45.75 14.30 36.40
N ALA A 273 -44.75 15.16 36.70
CA ALA A 273 -44.92 16.32 37.56
C ALA A 273 -45.86 17.41 36.97
N GLY A 274 -45.99 17.46 35.61
CA GLY A 274 -46.93 18.35 34.93
C GLY A 274 -48.32 17.76 34.75
N GLN A 275 -48.49 16.47 35.00
CA GLN A 275 -49.77 15.77 34.91
C GLN A 275 -50.47 15.59 36.26
N ILE A 276 -49.83 15.97 37.37
CA ILE A 276 -50.55 16.11 38.63
C ILE A 276 -51.38 17.39 38.49
N ASN A 277 -52.50 17.24 37.85
CA ASN A 277 -53.54 18.23 37.75
C ASN A 277 -54.07 18.41 39.18
N THR A 278 -53.74 19.51 39.79
CA THR A 278 -54.45 19.96 40.99
C THR A 278 -55.84 20.47 40.56
N ASP A 279 -56.62 19.55 39.96
CA ASP A 279 -58.06 19.80 39.90
C ASP A 279 -58.56 19.92 41.33
N LYS A 280 -58.97 21.16 41.66
CA LYS A 280 -59.75 21.47 42.82
C LYS A 280 -61.14 20.83 42.66
N GLY A 281 -61.19 19.52 42.75
CA GLY A 281 -62.42 18.76 42.77
C GLY A 281 -62.42 17.89 44.03
N SER A 282 -63.09 18.29 45.06
CA SER A 282 -63.44 17.57 46.30
C SER A 282 -62.27 16.77 46.92
N GLY A 283 -61.31 17.50 47.40
CA GLY A 283 -60.20 16.90 48.14
C GLY A 283 -60.68 16.53 49.56
N VAL A 284 -60.66 15.28 49.84
CA VAL A 284 -60.59 14.81 51.22
C VAL A 284 -59.27 15.29 51.75
N THR A 285 -59.30 16.20 52.71
CA THR A 285 -58.07 16.72 53.36
C THR A 285 -57.56 15.70 54.37
N LEU A 286 -56.27 15.73 54.71
CA LEU A 286 -55.66 14.87 55.72
C LEU A 286 -56.41 14.97 57.09
N GLY A 287 -57.16 16.04 57.30
CA GLY A 287 -58.03 16.24 58.43
C GLY A 287 -59.24 15.30 58.44
N ASP A 288 -59.77 14.96 57.27
CA ASP A 288 -60.98 14.12 57.14
C ASP A 288 -60.75 12.63 57.48
N TRP A 289 -59.50 12.21 57.59
CA TRP A 289 -59.11 10.84 57.92
C TRP A 289 -58.85 10.65 59.41
N LYS A 290 -58.65 11.68 60.18
CA LYS A 290 -58.28 11.60 61.62
C LYS A 290 -59.40 11.15 62.50
N ASP A 291 -60.62 11.37 62.07
CA ASP A 291 -61.82 11.14 62.91
C ASP A 291 -62.67 9.97 62.44
N LYS A 292 -62.22 9.18 61.44
CA LYS A 292 -62.91 8.01 60.96
C LYS A 292 -62.34 6.72 61.52
N SER A 293 -63.24 5.86 62.02
CA SER A 293 -62.79 4.52 62.46
C SER A 293 -62.44 3.62 61.25
N TRP A 294 -61.63 2.62 61.48
CA TRP A 294 -61.20 1.68 60.44
C TRP A 294 -62.36 0.95 59.71
N ASP A 295 -63.51 0.83 60.40
CA ASP A 295 -64.73 0.24 59.81
C ASP A 295 -65.42 1.13 58.81
N GLU A 296 -65.18 2.42 58.78
CA GLU A 296 -65.76 3.37 57.84
C GLU A 296 -64.93 3.62 56.62
N LEU A 297 -63.65 3.20 56.63
CA LEU A 297 -62.70 3.37 55.51
C LEU A 297 -62.70 2.25 54.51
N GLY A 298 -63.45 1.12 54.78
CA GLY A 298 -63.49 -0.08 53.96
C GLY A 298 -64.75 -0.26 53.13
N LYS A 299 -65.54 0.77 52.86
CA LYS A 299 -66.76 0.70 52.00
C LYS A 299 -66.60 1.55 50.78
#